data_87f839a934609374890996ad77463421
#
_entry.id   87f839a934609374890996ad77463421
#
_cell.length_a   1.000
_cell.length_b   1.000
_cell.length_c   1.000
_cell.angle_alpha   90.00
_cell.angle_beta   90.00
_cell.angle_gamma   90.00
#
_symmetry.space_group_name_H-M   'P 1'
#
loop_
_entity.id
_entity.type
_entity.pdbx_description
1 polymer ?
#
loop_
_entity_poly.entity_id
_entity_poly.type
_entity_poly.pdbx_seq_one_letter_code
_entity_poly.pdbx_strand_id
1 'polypeptide(L)'
;LLAQLPASAQESADSAMVNVAFKKAYQSDVLGGVSTVNVRELTEKNYNTYSLDNMQGYVSGYNGSGMWGYSNALVLIDGVPREASNVRPDEIEDISFLKGAQATVLYGSKAANGVVLITTKRGKVNDGLSVKVNANTGWNVAKAFPEYLGSAEYMTLYNEAFLNDGGAENTLPYSAETIYNYASGKNPY
;
A
#
# COMPACT_ATOMS: atom_id res chain seq x y z
N LEU A 1 -26.01 16.88 -4.81
CA LEU A 1 -26.25 16.90 -3.36
C LEU A 1 -24.92 16.66 -2.66
N LEU A 2 -24.21 17.76 -2.30
CA LEU A 2 -23.03 17.70 -1.45
C LEU A 2 -23.54 17.47 -0.02
N ALA A 3 -23.33 16.29 0.51
CA ALA A 3 -23.60 16.01 1.90
C ALA A 3 -22.60 16.81 2.74
N GLN A 4 -23.08 17.85 3.41
CA GLN A 4 -22.32 18.55 4.43
C GLN A 4 -22.13 17.58 5.62
N LEU A 5 -20.89 17.26 5.91
CA LEU A 5 -20.54 16.57 7.15
C LEU A 5 -20.96 17.44 8.34
N PRO A 6 -21.45 16.86 9.43
CA PRO A 6 -21.83 17.62 10.60
C PRO A 6 -20.62 18.39 11.15
N ALA A 7 -20.83 19.64 11.54
CA ALA A 7 -19.80 20.57 12.02
C ALA A 7 -18.93 19.97 13.15
N SER A 8 -19.50 19.11 13.98
CA SER A 8 -18.78 18.39 15.04
C SER A 8 -17.71 17.41 14.54
N ALA A 9 -17.90 16.82 13.35
CA ALA A 9 -16.90 15.94 12.73
C ALA A 9 -15.75 16.75 12.11
N GLN A 10 -16.04 17.96 11.66
CA GLN A 10 -15.04 18.86 11.11
C GLN A 10 -14.19 19.51 12.20
N GLU A 11 -14.81 19.90 13.31
CA GLU A 11 -14.12 20.46 14.46
C GLU A 11 -13.18 19.46 15.15
N SER A 12 -13.52 18.17 15.20
CA SER A 12 -12.65 17.12 15.72
C SER A 12 -11.48 16.78 14.79
N ALA A 13 -11.64 16.95 13.47
CA ALA A 13 -10.56 16.75 12.50
C ALA A 13 -9.57 17.92 12.50
N ASP A 14 -10.05 19.16 12.64
CA ASP A 14 -9.22 20.37 12.68
C ASP A 14 -8.37 20.46 13.96
N SER A 15 -8.78 19.83 15.06
CA SER A 15 -8.03 19.78 16.32
C SER A 15 -7.02 18.64 16.40
N ALA A 16 -6.97 17.75 15.41
CA ALA A 16 -6.01 16.65 15.39
C ALA A 16 -4.58 17.16 15.23
N MET A 17 -3.70 16.78 16.17
CA MET A 17 -2.26 17.07 16.08
C MET A 17 -1.60 16.03 15.17
N VAL A 18 -0.88 16.51 14.17
CA VAL A 18 -0.10 15.69 13.23
C VAL A 18 1.39 15.94 13.39
N ASN A 19 2.19 14.90 13.25
CA ASN A 19 3.63 15.06 13.22
C ASN A 19 4.06 15.62 11.86
N VAL A 20 4.67 16.78 11.86
CA VAL A 20 5.18 17.46 10.67
C VAL A 20 6.63 17.81 10.89
N ALA A 21 7.52 17.19 10.17
CA ALA A 21 8.96 17.42 10.26
C ALA A 21 9.48 17.27 11.70
N PHE A 22 9.76 18.38 12.34
CA PHE A 22 10.43 18.42 13.66
C PHE A 22 9.47 18.78 14.80
N LYS A 23 8.19 18.96 14.53
CA LYS A 23 7.20 19.39 15.53
C LYS A 23 5.83 18.78 15.27
N LYS A 24 5.00 18.78 16.31
CA LYS A 24 3.56 18.56 16.17
C LYS A 24 2.88 19.88 15.79
N ALA A 25 1.99 19.83 14.84
CA ALA A 25 1.17 20.96 14.42
C ALA A 25 -0.30 20.52 14.35
N TYR A 26 -1.22 21.47 14.45
CA TYR A 26 -2.62 21.18 14.15
C TYR A 26 -2.78 20.94 12.66
N GLN A 27 -3.67 20.04 12.28
CA GLN A 27 -3.91 19.72 10.87
C GLN A 27 -4.40 20.94 10.09
N SER A 28 -5.15 21.84 10.74
CA SER A 28 -5.57 23.13 10.20
C SER A 28 -4.41 24.07 9.84
N ASP A 29 -3.29 23.96 10.56
CA ASP A 29 -2.12 24.84 10.38
C ASP A 29 -1.16 24.32 9.31
N VAL A 30 -1.40 23.11 8.82
CA VAL A 30 -0.54 22.46 7.82
C VAL A 30 -1.01 22.83 6.43
N LEU A 31 -0.30 23.74 5.79
CA LEU A 31 -0.51 24.14 4.39
C LEU A 31 0.00 23.04 3.46
N GLY A 32 -0.84 22.05 3.13
CA GLY A 32 -0.50 21.01 2.15
C GLY A 32 -1.08 19.65 2.47
N GLY A 33 -0.80 18.68 1.57
CA GLY A 33 -1.30 17.31 1.71
C GLY A 33 -0.52 16.51 2.75
N VAL A 34 -1.02 16.45 3.98
CA VAL A 34 -0.53 15.52 5.01
C VAL A 34 -1.62 14.52 5.31
N SER A 35 -1.25 13.24 5.37
CA SER A 35 -2.11 12.19 5.89
C SER A 35 -1.41 11.50 7.04
N THR A 36 -2.11 11.34 8.16
CA THR A 36 -1.59 10.63 9.32
C THR A 36 -2.36 9.34 9.53
N VAL A 37 -1.65 8.27 9.83
CA VAL A 37 -2.23 6.96 10.12
C VAL A 37 -1.84 6.56 11.54
N ASN A 38 -2.84 6.37 12.39
CA ASN A 38 -2.63 5.86 13.73
C ASN A 38 -2.43 4.34 13.67
N VAL A 39 -1.19 3.91 13.80
CA VAL A 39 -0.82 2.49 13.69
C VAL A 39 -1.40 1.67 14.84
N ARG A 40 -1.55 2.28 16.02
CA ARG A 40 -2.16 1.60 17.16
C ARG A 40 -3.60 1.16 16.85
N GLU A 41 -4.40 2.04 16.26
CA GLU A 41 -5.77 1.73 15.87
C GLU A 41 -5.84 0.64 14.79
N LEU A 42 -4.90 0.67 13.84
CA LEU A 42 -4.81 -0.36 12.82
C LEU A 42 -4.41 -1.71 13.39
N THR A 43 -3.43 -1.76 14.28
CA THR A 43 -2.98 -3.01 14.91
C THR A 43 -4.01 -3.61 15.85
N GLU A 44 -4.85 -2.79 16.49
CA GLU A 44 -5.94 -3.27 17.33
C GLU A 44 -7.12 -3.82 16.51
N LYS A 45 -7.39 -3.27 15.32
CA LYS A 45 -8.49 -3.68 14.43
C LYS A 45 -8.11 -4.78 13.43
N ASN A 46 -6.88 -4.79 12.97
CA ASN A 46 -6.39 -5.73 11.97
C ASN A 46 -5.30 -6.62 12.57
N TYR A 47 -5.59 -7.91 12.69
CA TYR A 47 -4.66 -8.92 13.18
C TYR A 47 -3.49 -9.23 12.23
N ASN A 48 -3.47 -8.61 11.05
CA ASN A 48 -2.42 -8.83 10.06
C ASN A 48 -1.20 -7.96 10.33
N THR A 49 -0.04 -8.52 10.10
CA THR A 49 1.23 -7.84 10.18
C THR A 49 1.19 -6.60 9.30
N TYR A 50 1.40 -5.46 9.92
CA TYR A 50 1.51 -4.21 9.23
C TYR A 50 2.75 -4.19 8.33
N SER A 51 2.58 -3.70 7.12
CA SER A 51 3.66 -3.37 6.18
C SER A 51 3.38 -2.00 5.58
N LEU A 52 4.42 -1.22 5.28
CA LEU A 52 4.26 0.06 4.57
C LEU A 52 3.56 -0.13 3.22
N ASP A 53 3.78 -1.26 2.56
CA ASP A 53 3.14 -1.57 1.28
C ASP A 53 1.61 -1.66 1.41
N ASN A 54 1.13 -2.13 2.56
CA ASN A 54 -0.31 -2.25 2.82
C ASN A 54 -0.98 -0.90 3.16
N MET A 55 -0.21 0.17 3.41
CA MET A 55 -0.75 1.50 3.71
C MET A 55 -1.39 2.17 2.49
N GLN A 56 -1.17 1.69 1.28
CA GLN A 56 -1.81 2.22 0.06
C GLN A 56 -3.34 2.23 0.14
N GLY A 57 -3.96 1.30 0.89
CA GLY A 57 -5.41 1.27 1.11
C GLY A 57 -5.92 2.31 2.10
N TYR A 58 -5.06 2.90 2.91
CA TYR A 58 -5.42 3.84 3.99
C TYR A 58 -5.02 5.28 3.69
N VAL A 59 -4.08 5.48 2.77
CA VAL A 59 -3.51 6.79 2.48
C VAL A 59 -3.74 7.15 1.02
N SER A 60 -4.59 8.12 0.79
CA SER A 60 -4.84 8.65 -0.56
C SER A 60 -3.55 9.16 -1.21
N GLY A 61 -3.29 8.73 -2.44
CA GLY A 61 -2.11 9.12 -3.22
C GLY A 61 -0.81 8.40 -2.86
N TYR A 62 -0.83 7.45 -1.92
CA TYR A 62 0.30 6.57 -1.63
C TYR A 62 0.16 5.23 -2.36
N ASN A 63 1.20 4.79 -3.05
CA ASN A 63 1.19 3.57 -3.87
C ASN A 63 2.01 2.41 -3.28
N GLY A 64 2.36 2.49 -2.00
CA GLY A 64 3.21 1.49 -1.32
C GLY A 64 4.71 1.85 -1.33
N SER A 65 5.16 2.67 -2.25
CA SER A 65 6.57 3.07 -2.40
C SER A 65 6.77 4.59 -2.41
N GLY A 66 5.81 5.34 -2.94
CA GLY A 66 5.90 6.79 -3.07
C GLY A 66 4.55 7.47 -3.16
N MET A 67 4.54 8.76 -3.48
CA MET A 67 3.33 9.58 -3.56
C MET A 67 2.99 9.91 -5.02
N TRP A 68 1.69 9.99 -5.33
CA TRP A 68 1.19 10.45 -6.63
C TRP A 68 1.73 9.68 -7.85
N GLY A 69 1.96 8.38 -7.70
CA GLY A 69 2.49 7.52 -8.77
C GLY A 69 4.03 7.51 -8.87
N TYR A 70 4.73 8.34 -8.10
CA TYR A 70 6.18 8.25 -7.99
C TYR A 70 6.60 7.11 -7.08
N SER A 71 7.82 6.62 -7.27
CA SER A 71 8.45 5.61 -6.41
C SER A 71 9.50 6.24 -5.51
N ASN A 72 9.95 5.50 -4.49
CA ASN A 72 11.06 5.89 -3.62
C ASN A 72 10.81 7.19 -2.83
N ALA A 73 9.69 7.24 -2.09
CA ALA A 73 9.50 8.26 -1.06
C ALA A 73 10.63 8.18 -0.02
N LEU A 74 11.01 9.33 0.52
CA LEU A 74 11.99 9.39 1.61
C LEU A 74 11.36 8.86 2.90
N VAL A 75 11.88 7.75 3.43
CA VAL A 75 11.44 7.21 4.71
C VAL A 75 12.32 7.74 5.83
N LEU A 76 11.69 8.32 6.84
CA LEU A 76 12.33 8.85 8.03
C LEU A 76 11.76 8.16 9.27
N ILE A 77 12.64 7.59 10.09
CA ILE A 77 12.29 7.01 11.39
C ILE A 77 12.84 7.94 12.46
N ASP A 78 11.97 8.55 13.23
CA ASP A 78 12.32 9.58 14.22
C ASP A 78 13.23 10.68 13.65
N GLY A 79 13.00 11.06 12.39
CA GLY A 79 13.75 12.09 11.68
C GLY A 79 15.05 11.61 11.01
N VAL A 80 15.41 10.34 11.12
CA VAL A 80 16.62 9.76 10.51
C VAL A 80 16.24 8.94 9.28
N PRO A 81 16.88 9.15 8.12
CA PRO A 81 16.65 8.32 6.93
C PRO A 81 17.02 6.86 7.20
N ARG A 82 16.05 5.98 7.11
CA ARG A 82 16.20 4.54 7.34
C ARG A 82 15.18 3.76 6.53
N GLU A 83 15.42 2.45 6.37
CA GLU A 83 14.43 1.55 5.79
C GLU A 83 13.35 1.20 6.83
N ALA A 84 12.10 1.21 6.38
CA ALA A 84 10.96 0.92 7.25
C ALA A 84 10.92 -0.51 7.79
N SER A 85 11.53 -1.45 7.08
CA SER A 85 11.67 -2.85 7.50
C SER A 85 12.45 -3.03 8.81
N ASN A 86 13.21 -2.02 9.22
CA ASN A 86 14.00 -2.05 10.46
C ASN A 86 13.19 -1.72 11.73
N VAL A 87 11.91 -1.37 11.58
CA VAL A 87 11.05 -1.03 12.73
C VAL A 87 9.87 -1.99 12.79
N ARG A 88 9.63 -2.51 13.99
CA ARG A 88 8.49 -3.40 14.23
C ARG A 88 7.21 -2.59 14.36
N PRO A 89 6.07 -3.11 13.86
CA PRO A 89 4.79 -2.39 13.92
C PRO A 89 4.37 -1.98 15.34
N ASP A 90 4.68 -2.80 16.32
CA ASP A 90 4.36 -2.55 17.72
C ASP A 90 5.19 -1.42 18.35
N GLU A 91 6.32 -1.05 17.74
CA GLU A 91 7.15 0.09 18.16
C GLU A 91 6.66 1.42 17.56
N ILE A 92 5.82 1.39 16.54
CA ILE A 92 5.33 2.58 15.85
C ILE A 92 4.18 3.21 16.64
N GLU A 93 4.24 4.51 16.85
CA GLU A 93 3.17 5.32 17.43
C GLU A 93 2.24 5.80 16.32
N ASP A 94 2.79 6.51 15.34
CA ASP A 94 2.07 7.01 14.18
C ASP A 94 2.96 7.06 12.93
N ILE A 95 2.31 7.21 11.76
CA ILE A 95 2.97 7.46 10.49
C ILE A 95 2.32 8.66 9.83
N SER A 96 3.12 9.64 9.45
CA SER A 96 2.70 10.80 8.70
C SER A 96 3.25 10.76 7.29
N PHE A 97 2.39 10.98 6.31
CA PHE A 97 2.71 11.03 4.89
C PHE A 97 2.65 12.47 4.42
N LEU A 98 3.83 13.04 4.13
CA LEU A 98 3.96 14.40 3.61
C LEU A 98 3.97 14.34 2.09
N LYS A 99 3.00 14.98 1.46
CA LYS A 99 2.77 14.92 0.02
C LYS A 99 3.09 16.26 -0.63
N GLY A 100 3.71 16.19 -1.81
CA GLY A 100 3.92 17.36 -2.64
C GLY A 100 5.00 18.33 -2.17
N ALA A 101 4.84 19.61 -2.51
CA ALA A 101 5.88 20.64 -2.37
C ALA A 101 6.39 20.84 -0.93
N GLN A 102 5.52 20.69 0.07
CA GLN A 102 5.95 20.85 1.47
C GLN A 102 6.97 19.82 1.92
N ALA A 103 6.92 18.59 1.39
CA ALA A 103 7.94 17.58 1.66
C ALA A 103 9.30 18.06 1.16
N THR A 104 9.34 18.62 -0.05
CA THR A 104 10.56 19.18 -0.67
C THR A 104 11.08 20.40 0.08
N VAL A 105 10.19 21.28 0.54
CA VAL A 105 10.59 22.48 1.32
C VAL A 105 11.25 22.08 2.64
N LEU A 106 10.76 21.04 3.30
CA LEU A 106 11.26 20.61 4.60
C LEU A 106 12.53 19.73 4.52
N TYR A 107 12.60 18.87 3.49
CA TYR A 107 13.63 17.85 3.39
C TYR A 107 14.49 17.91 2.12
N GLY A 108 14.28 18.94 1.30
CA GLY A 108 15.05 19.16 0.08
C GLY A 108 14.67 18.22 -1.08
N SER A 109 15.53 18.14 -2.08
CA SER A 109 15.29 17.38 -3.31
C SER A 109 15.09 15.89 -3.12
N LYS A 110 15.65 15.30 -2.06
CA LYS A 110 15.45 13.88 -1.73
C LYS A 110 14.00 13.53 -1.39
N ALA A 111 13.21 14.52 -1.02
CA ALA A 111 11.80 14.38 -0.67
C ALA A 111 10.85 14.72 -1.84
N ALA A 112 11.36 14.85 -3.06
CA ALA A 112 10.54 15.20 -4.23
C ALA A 112 9.40 14.21 -4.47
N ASN A 113 9.60 12.94 -4.15
CA ASN A 113 8.61 11.87 -4.29
C ASN A 113 7.75 11.68 -3.03
N GLY A 114 7.79 12.62 -2.10
CA GLY A 114 7.10 12.57 -0.81
C GLY A 114 7.98 12.06 0.34
N VAL A 115 7.45 12.18 1.55
CA VAL A 115 8.12 11.70 2.78
C VAL A 115 7.15 10.84 3.58
N VAL A 116 7.65 9.71 4.07
CA VAL A 116 7.00 8.86 5.06
C VAL A 116 7.73 9.06 6.38
N LEU A 117 7.09 9.74 7.31
CA LEU A 117 7.63 10.00 8.65
C LEU A 117 7.05 8.99 9.64
N ILE A 118 7.88 8.10 10.13
CA ILE A 118 7.53 7.11 11.15
C ILE A 118 7.98 7.62 12.50
N THR A 119 7.04 7.73 13.43
CA THR A 119 7.33 8.12 14.82
C THR A 119 7.23 6.88 15.69
N THR A 120 8.28 6.60 16.46
CA THR A 120 8.31 5.47 17.38
C THR A 120 7.77 5.85 18.75
N LYS A 121 7.23 4.87 19.46
CA LYS A 121 6.76 5.03 20.85
C LYS A 121 7.93 5.35 21.75
N ARG A 122 7.76 6.39 22.58
CA ARG A 122 8.75 6.76 23.58
C ARG A 122 8.30 6.34 24.97
N GLY A 123 9.23 5.86 25.77
CA GLY A 123 8.99 5.59 27.19
C GLY A 123 8.59 6.87 27.94
N LYS A 124 7.65 6.76 28.86
CA LYS A 124 7.26 7.86 29.76
C LYS A 124 7.98 7.70 31.08
N VAL A 125 8.44 8.83 31.64
CA VAL A 125 9.01 8.88 32.98
C VAL A 125 7.87 8.57 33.96
N ASN A 126 7.86 7.54 34.70
CA ASN A 126 6.84 7.04 35.63
C ASN A 126 5.90 5.94 35.11
N ASP A 127 6.11 5.40 33.92
CA ASP A 127 5.47 4.15 33.56
C ASP A 127 6.16 3.02 34.34
N GLY A 128 5.41 2.37 35.24
CA GLY A 128 5.87 1.15 35.90
C GLY A 128 6.13 0.04 34.87
N LEU A 129 6.61 -1.11 35.34
CA LEU A 129 6.81 -2.27 34.45
C LEU A 129 5.49 -2.65 33.77
N SER A 130 5.45 -2.56 32.46
CA SER A 130 4.33 -2.99 31.61
C SER A 130 4.79 -4.16 30.75
N VAL A 131 4.11 -5.29 30.87
CA VAL A 131 4.35 -6.46 30.04
C VAL A 131 3.14 -6.67 29.12
N LYS A 132 3.35 -6.56 27.80
CA LYS A 132 2.32 -6.81 26.79
C LYS A 132 2.68 -8.08 26.04
N VAL A 133 1.81 -9.08 26.12
CA VAL A 133 1.96 -10.33 25.35
C VAL A 133 0.87 -10.37 24.29
N ASN A 134 1.27 -10.44 23.02
CA ASN A 134 0.39 -10.61 21.88
C ASN A 134 0.66 -11.97 21.25
N ALA A 135 -0.38 -12.78 21.11
CA ALA A 135 -0.31 -14.06 20.41
C ALA A 135 -1.39 -14.10 19.33
N ASN A 136 -0.99 -14.33 18.10
CA ASN A 136 -1.89 -14.44 16.96
C ASN A 136 -1.70 -15.82 16.31
N THR A 137 -2.81 -16.47 15.99
CA THR A 137 -2.82 -17.68 15.18
C THR A 137 -3.81 -17.49 14.04
N GLY A 138 -3.48 -17.96 12.87
CA GLY A 138 -4.31 -17.81 11.70
C GLY A 138 -4.06 -18.91 10.67
N TRP A 139 -5.09 -19.25 9.93
CA TRP A 139 -5.01 -20.15 8.80
C TRP A 139 -5.36 -19.39 7.53
N ASN A 140 -4.50 -19.49 6.53
CA ASN A 140 -4.79 -18.96 5.21
C ASN A 140 -5.67 -19.97 4.46
N VAL A 141 -6.92 -19.58 4.22
CA VAL A 141 -7.86 -20.38 3.42
C VAL A 141 -8.10 -19.65 2.11
N ALA A 142 -7.76 -20.31 1.01
CA ALA A 142 -8.06 -19.78 -0.31
C ALA A 142 -9.60 -19.80 -0.51
N LYS A 143 -10.19 -18.63 -0.73
CA LYS A 143 -11.64 -18.49 -0.98
C LYS A 143 -12.01 -18.76 -2.44
N ALA A 144 -11.10 -18.53 -3.33
CA ALA A 144 -11.26 -18.78 -4.77
C ALA A 144 -9.92 -19.17 -5.37
N PHE A 145 -9.95 -20.14 -6.24
CA PHE A 145 -8.83 -20.46 -7.11
C PHE A 145 -9.14 -19.88 -8.48
N PRO A 146 -8.17 -19.25 -9.16
CA PRO A 146 -8.38 -18.85 -10.54
C PRO A 146 -8.60 -20.10 -11.40
N GLU A 147 -9.63 -20.06 -12.23
CA GLU A 147 -9.79 -21.06 -13.28
C GLU A 147 -8.81 -20.71 -14.40
N TYR A 148 -7.87 -21.59 -14.63
CA TYR A 148 -6.94 -21.46 -15.73
C TYR A 148 -7.51 -22.09 -16.98
N LEU A 149 -7.25 -21.46 -18.13
CA LEU A 149 -7.63 -22.00 -19.42
C LEU A 149 -6.95 -23.34 -19.66
N GLY A 150 -7.68 -24.25 -20.28
CA GLY A 150 -7.08 -25.49 -20.81
C GLY A 150 -6.12 -25.20 -21.96
N SER A 151 -5.22 -26.15 -22.28
CA SER A 151 -4.22 -25.97 -23.32
C SER A 151 -4.84 -25.62 -24.69
N ALA A 152 -5.95 -26.25 -25.05
CA ALA A 152 -6.63 -25.99 -26.31
C ALA A 152 -7.27 -24.60 -26.36
N GLU A 153 -7.88 -24.16 -25.24
CA GLU A 153 -8.46 -22.82 -25.11
C GLU A 153 -7.39 -21.74 -25.19
N TYR A 154 -6.26 -21.94 -24.47
CA TYR A 154 -5.12 -21.05 -24.54
C TYR A 154 -4.60 -20.89 -25.96
N MET A 155 -4.38 -21.99 -26.69
CA MET A 155 -3.88 -21.97 -28.07
C MET A 155 -4.86 -21.25 -29.01
N THR A 156 -6.15 -21.43 -28.78
CA THR A 156 -7.19 -20.76 -29.59
C THR A 156 -7.16 -19.26 -29.37
N LEU A 157 -7.15 -18.80 -28.12
CA LEU A 157 -7.10 -17.39 -27.77
C LEU A 157 -5.77 -16.74 -28.20
N TYR A 158 -4.67 -17.49 -28.13
CA TYR A 158 -3.38 -17.00 -28.60
C TYR A 158 -3.37 -16.76 -30.10
N ASN A 159 -3.94 -17.69 -30.89
CA ASN A 159 -4.10 -17.51 -32.33
C ASN A 159 -4.99 -16.30 -32.64
N GLU A 160 -6.08 -16.11 -31.92
CA GLU A 160 -6.95 -14.95 -32.05
C GLU A 160 -6.22 -13.64 -31.75
N ALA A 161 -5.45 -13.59 -30.68
CA ALA A 161 -4.62 -12.43 -30.37
C ALA A 161 -3.60 -12.14 -31.47
N PHE A 162 -2.94 -13.17 -31.99
CA PHE A 162 -1.99 -13.04 -33.09
C PHE A 162 -2.63 -12.45 -34.36
N LEU A 163 -3.85 -12.87 -34.71
CA LEU A 163 -4.60 -12.30 -35.84
C LEU A 163 -5.01 -10.84 -35.59
N ASN A 164 -5.42 -10.51 -34.37
CA ASN A 164 -5.79 -9.15 -33.98
C ASN A 164 -4.60 -8.19 -34.04
N ASP A 165 -3.39 -8.70 -33.76
CA ASP A 165 -2.13 -7.95 -33.88
C ASP A 165 -1.65 -7.82 -35.36
N GLY A 166 -2.44 -8.29 -36.33
CA GLY A 166 -2.13 -8.19 -37.76
C GLY A 166 -1.34 -9.36 -38.32
N GLY A 167 -1.27 -10.46 -37.62
CA GLY A 167 -0.68 -11.72 -38.09
C GLY A 167 -1.51 -12.33 -39.23
N ALA A 168 -0.86 -13.09 -40.09
CA ALA A 168 -1.54 -13.73 -41.22
C ALA A 168 -2.05 -15.14 -40.84
N GLU A 169 -3.24 -15.52 -41.36
CA GLU A 169 -3.84 -16.84 -41.09
C GLU A 169 -2.94 -18.01 -41.45
N ASN A 170 -2.09 -17.87 -42.49
CA ASN A 170 -1.17 -18.92 -42.91
C ASN A 170 0.07 -19.10 -42.03
N THR A 171 0.27 -18.21 -41.04
CA THR A 171 1.40 -18.22 -40.09
C THR A 171 0.95 -18.38 -38.66
N LEU A 172 -0.23 -18.94 -38.41
CA LEU A 172 -0.74 -19.15 -37.07
C LEU A 172 0.25 -19.92 -36.19
N PRO A 173 0.52 -19.48 -34.97
CA PRO A 173 1.44 -20.15 -34.03
C PRO A 173 1.03 -21.59 -33.70
N TYR A 174 -0.27 -21.85 -33.63
CA TYR A 174 -0.82 -23.18 -33.35
C TYR A 174 -1.76 -23.63 -34.50
N SER A 175 -1.47 -24.83 -35.03
CA SER A 175 -2.33 -25.42 -36.08
C SER A 175 -3.65 -25.95 -35.50
N ALA A 176 -4.70 -25.98 -36.30
CA ALA A 176 -5.99 -26.54 -35.92
C ALA A 176 -5.89 -28.00 -35.46
N GLU A 177 -5.00 -28.78 -36.12
CA GLU A 177 -4.73 -30.17 -35.72
C GLU A 177 -4.12 -30.27 -34.34
N THR A 178 -3.17 -29.38 -34.01
CA THR A 178 -2.56 -29.32 -32.67
C THR A 178 -3.62 -29.03 -31.62
N ILE A 179 -4.44 -27.98 -31.84
CA ILE A 179 -5.52 -27.59 -30.91
C ILE A 179 -6.49 -28.76 -30.71
N TYR A 180 -6.90 -29.44 -31.79
CA TYR A 180 -7.79 -30.60 -31.70
C TYR A 180 -7.19 -31.76 -30.91
N ASN A 181 -5.90 -32.06 -31.10
CA ASN A 181 -5.21 -33.12 -30.36
C ASN A 181 -5.15 -32.86 -28.87
N TYR A 182 -4.94 -31.60 -28.45
CA TYR A 182 -5.01 -31.20 -27.02
C TYR A 182 -6.45 -31.19 -26.52
N ALA A 183 -7.42 -30.71 -27.28
CA ALA A 183 -8.81 -30.74 -26.89
C ALA A 183 -9.38 -32.16 -26.73
N SER A 184 -8.93 -33.09 -27.56
CA SER A 184 -9.37 -34.49 -27.53
C SER A 184 -8.62 -35.37 -26.51
N GLY A 185 -7.62 -34.82 -25.84
CA GLY A 185 -6.80 -35.55 -24.87
C GLY A 185 -5.79 -36.53 -25.47
N LYS A 186 -5.57 -36.49 -26.79
CA LYS A 186 -4.53 -37.30 -27.47
C LYS A 186 -3.11 -36.89 -27.03
N ASN A 187 -2.92 -35.60 -26.78
CA ASN A 187 -1.68 -35.04 -26.24
C ASN A 187 -2.00 -34.35 -24.91
N PRO A 188 -1.88 -35.03 -23.78
CA PRO A 188 -2.22 -34.46 -22.47
C PRO A 188 -1.16 -33.48 -21.93
N TYR A 189 0.03 -33.40 -22.57
CA TYR A 189 1.14 -32.52 -22.17
C TYR A 189 1.81 -31.86 -23.37
#